data_76ca42bdc2cc90e5a426b16ac84dfaaa
#
_entry.id   76ca42bdc2cc90e5a426b16ac84dfaaa
#
_cell.length_a   1.000
_cell.length_b   1.000
_cell.length_c   1.000
_cell.angle_alpha   90.00
_cell.angle_beta   90.00
_cell.angle_gamma   90.00
#
_symmetry.space_group_name_H-M   'P 1'
#
loop_
_entity.id
_entity.type
_entity.pdbx_description
1 polymer ?
#
loop_
_entity_poly.entity_id
_entity_poly.type
_entity_poly.pdbx_seq_one_letter_code
_entity_poly.pdbx_strand_id
1 'polypeptide(L)'
;FHSMLKKYYLFILIFISQKAFTQTNPAIIQWIINTGGQTGFGGIPTNVQQVQYSANNVYVSTTDIADWIPVGYNWPNNPWSPQNQNFVFKITLNPVQNTGILKATPYGHIGVWTNGVSIYNPKDAHSYLDSATWFQNAFYFEHLSFETMDSCLGHPNYMFEYHLHVHPKCLWDEIDSTNHSPILGFAFDGFPIYGAYAFTNTNGTGPIKRMKSSYRLRNITDRTVLPDGTILTSPYYGPLLSAYPLGAYVQDYEYVPGLGDLDDHNGRFSLTPEYPLGTYAYFVTLDSLSEPAYPYV
;
A
#
# COMPACT_ATOMS: atom_id res chain seq x y z
N PHE A 1 -44.35 -45.36 -58.51
CA PHE A 1 -44.30 -45.25 -57.01
C PHE A 1 -42.94 -44.73 -56.62
N HIS A 2 -42.81 -43.42 -56.31
CA HIS A 2 -41.59 -42.80 -55.78
C HIS A 2 -41.80 -42.62 -54.30
N SER A 3 -40.98 -43.34 -53.48
CA SER A 3 -40.93 -43.19 -52.06
C SER A 3 -39.95 -42.05 -51.69
N MET A 4 -40.48 -40.94 -51.18
CA MET A 4 -39.63 -39.86 -50.60
C MET A 4 -39.24 -40.23 -49.21
N LEU A 5 -37.95 -40.59 -48.99
CA LEU A 5 -37.37 -40.70 -47.69
C LEU A 5 -37.10 -39.27 -47.12
N LYS A 6 -37.86 -38.86 -46.09
CA LYS A 6 -37.59 -37.66 -45.31
C LYS A 6 -36.38 -37.94 -44.36
N LYS A 7 -35.26 -37.31 -44.64
CA LYS A 7 -34.10 -37.28 -43.72
C LYS A 7 -34.42 -36.31 -42.58
N TYR A 8 -34.56 -36.81 -41.38
CA TYR A 8 -34.60 -36.01 -40.14
C TYR A 8 -33.16 -35.77 -39.67
N TYR A 9 -32.73 -34.51 -39.64
CA TYR A 9 -31.51 -34.10 -38.98
C TYR A 9 -31.79 -33.82 -37.52
N LEU A 10 -31.27 -34.67 -36.63
CA LEU A 10 -31.34 -34.47 -35.20
C LEU A 10 -30.22 -33.48 -34.81
N PHE A 11 -30.58 -32.22 -34.51
CA PHE A 11 -29.66 -31.26 -33.94
C PHE A 11 -29.51 -31.57 -32.47
N ILE A 12 -28.37 -32.18 -32.08
CA ILE A 12 -27.98 -32.31 -30.68
C ILE A 12 -27.37 -30.99 -30.22
N LEU A 13 -28.13 -30.19 -29.46
CA LEU A 13 -27.62 -29.03 -28.74
C LEU A 13 -26.79 -29.53 -27.55
N ILE A 14 -25.46 -29.53 -27.69
CA ILE A 14 -24.56 -29.78 -26.58
C ILE A 14 -24.52 -28.52 -25.71
N PHE A 15 -25.28 -28.51 -24.61
CA PHE A 15 -25.09 -27.51 -23.56
C PHE A 15 -23.79 -27.78 -22.85
N ILE A 16 -22.71 -27.08 -23.22
CA ILE A 16 -21.50 -26.99 -22.43
C ILE A 16 -21.81 -26.09 -21.24
N SER A 17 -22.16 -26.67 -20.10
CA SER A 17 -22.21 -25.91 -18.85
C SER A 17 -20.78 -25.51 -18.50
N GLN A 18 -20.39 -24.28 -18.81
CA GLN A 18 -19.19 -23.69 -18.25
C GLN A 18 -19.44 -23.52 -16.75
N LYS A 19 -18.80 -24.37 -15.94
CA LYS A 19 -18.65 -24.06 -14.51
C LYS A 19 -17.78 -22.82 -14.43
N ALA A 20 -18.41 -21.67 -14.23
CA ALA A 20 -17.69 -20.48 -13.80
C ALA A 20 -17.12 -20.80 -12.43
N PHE A 21 -15.84 -21.07 -12.36
CA PHE A 21 -15.11 -21.02 -11.08
C PHE A 21 -15.11 -19.56 -10.67
N THR A 22 -15.97 -19.18 -9.74
CA THR A 22 -15.90 -17.89 -9.10
C THR A 22 -14.65 -17.90 -8.24
N GLN A 23 -13.59 -17.23 -8.71
CA GLN A 23 -12.41 -17.01 -7.90
C GLN A 23 -12.83 -16.27 -6.62
N THR A 24 -12.44 -16.79 -5.45
CA THR A 24 -12.69 -16.09 -4.19
C THR A 24 -11.95 -14.76 -4.21
N ASN A 25 -12.62 -13.68 -3.80
CA ASN A 25 -12.00 -12.35 -3.78
C ASN A 25 -10.70 -12.36 -2.96
N PRO A 26 -9.57 -11.93 -3.52
CA PRO A 26 -8.29 -11.94 -2.83
C PRO A 26 -8.31 -11.24 -1.46
N ALA A 27 -9.10 -10.17 -1.30
CA ALA A 27 -9.25 -9.49 -0.02
C ALA A 27 -9.87 -10.36 1.10
N ILE A 28 -10.40 -11.53 0.79
CA ILE A 28 -10.89 -12.49 1.79
C ILE A 28 -9.78 -13.47 2.20
N ILE A 29 -8.88 -13.84 1.30
CA ILE A 29 -8.00 -15.02 1.46
C ILE A 29 -6.51 -14.69 1.60
N GLN A 30 -6.08 -13.46 1.33
CA GLN A 30 -4.66 -13.08 1.30
C GLN A 30 -4.09 -12.69 2.67
N TRP A 31 -4.73 -13.08 3.76
CA TRP A 31 -4.32 -12.70 5.11
C TRP A 31 -3.44 -13.76 5.77
N ILE A 32 -2.40 -13.31 6.48
CA ILE A 32 -1.55 -14.16 7.32
C ILE A 32 -2.22 -14.30 8.68
N ILE A 33 -2.97 -15.40 8.83
CA ILE A 33 -3.75 -15.66 10.04
C ILE A 33 -2.87 -16.39 11.07
N ASN A 34 -2.89 -15.92 12.31
CA ASN A 34 -2.20 -16.56 13.43
C ASN A 34 -2.92 -17.85 13.85
N THR A 35 -2.65 -18.94 13.16
CA THR A 35 -3.22 -20.28 13.48
C THR A 35 -2.39 -21.04 14.50
N GLY A 36 -1.15 -20.63 14.74
CA GLY A 36 -0.17 -21.31 15.61
C GLY A 36 -0.03 -20.71 17.01
N GLY A 37 -0.75 -19.63 17.33
CA GLY A 37 -0.60 -18.93 18.61
C GLY A 37 0.73 -18.20 18.74
N GLN A 38 1.34 -17.77 17.61
CA GLN A 38 2.59 -16.99 17.62
C GLN A 38 2.40 -15.70 18.39
N THR A 39 3.43 -15.32 19.12
CA THR A 39 3.48 -14.06 19.86
C THR A 39 4.71 -13.25 19.47
N GLY A 40 4.56 -11.94 19.45
CA GLY A 40 5.63 -10.97 19.22
C GLY A 40 5.91 -10.12 20.44
N PHE A 41 6.03 -8.82 20.23
CA PHE A 41 6.32 -7.86 21.30
C PHE A 41 5.40 -8.04 22.51
N GLY A 42 5.99 -8.04 23.72
CA GLY A 42 5.25 -8.16 24.98
C GLY A 42 4.48 -9.49 25.16
N GLY A 43 4.74 -10.51 24.33
CA GLY A 43 3.98 -11.77 24.36
C GLY A 43 2.58 -11.62 23.75
N ILE A 44 2.30 -10.54 23.03
CA ILE A 44 1.02 -10.28 22.38
C ILE A 44 0.90 -11.18 21.13
N PRO A 45 -0.27 -11.81 20.85
CA PRO A 45 -0.47 -12.54 19.60
C PRO A 45 -0.16 -11.69 18.37
N THR A 46 0.55 -12.25 17.39
CA THR A 46 0.94 -11.56 16.15
C THR A 46 -0.03 -11.81 15.02
N ASN A 47 0.08 -11.01 13.98
CA ASN A 47 -0.63 -11.19 12.71
C ASN A 47 -2.16 -11.04 12.84
N VAL A 48 -2.89 -11.43 11.78
CA VAL A 48 -4.35 -11.41 11.76
C VAL A 48 -4.91 -12.48 12.69
N GLN A 49 -5.83 -12.12 13.57
CA GLN A 49 -6.44 -13.03 14.50
C GLN A 49 -7.68 -13.71 13.91
N GLN A 50 -8.45 -12.99 13.10
CA GLN A 50 -9.65 -13.50 12.46
C GLN A 50 -9.97 -12.70 11.20
N VAL A 51 -10.51 -13.40 10.20
CA VAL A 51 -11.12 -12.79 9.01
C VAL A 51 -12.58 -13.20 8.94
N GLN A 52 -13.45 -12.21 8.87
CA GLN A 52 -14.89 -12.38 8.63
C GLN A 52 -15.27 -11.59 7.38
N TYR A 53 -16.31 -12.00 6.67
CA TYR A 53 -16.77 -11.27 5.51
C TYR A 53 -18.29 -11.33 5.34
N SER A 54 -18.80 -10.34 4.62
CA SER A 54 -20.17 -10.24 4.16
C SER A 54 -20.17 -10.19 2.62
N ALA A 55 -21.34 -9.98 2.01
CA ALA A 55 -21.42 -9.79 0.56
C ALA A 55 -20.61 -8.56 0.06
N ASN A 56 -20.40 -7.55 0.91
CA ASN A 56 -19.82 -6.27 0.50
C ASN A 56 -18.50 -5.92 1.18
N ASN A 57 -18.15 -6.55 2.29
CA ASN A 57 -16.98 -6.17 3.08
C ASN A 57 -16.27 -7.38 3.66
N VAL A 58 -14.96 -7.25 3.82
CA VAL A 58 -14.16 -8.09 4.71
C VAL A 58 -13.84 -7.32 6.00
N TYR A 59 -13.75 -8.05 7.11
CA TYR A 59 -13.43 -7.53 8.44
C TYR A 59 -12.21 -8.31 8.95
N VAL A 60 -11.14 -7.60 9.21
CA VAL A 60 -9.83 -8.14 9.59
C VAL A 60 -9.56 -7.77 11.04
N SER A 61 -9.61 -8.75 11.93
CA SER A 61 -9.29 -8.55 13.34
C SER A 61 -7.80 -8.78 13.56
N THR A 62 -7.12 -7.81 14.19
CA THR A 62 -5.68 -7.85 14.41
C THR A 62 -5.30 -7.19 15.72
N THR A 63 -4.18 -7.59 16.28
CA THR A 63 -3.53 -6.93 17.42
C THR A 63 -2.65 -5.76 16.99
N ASP A 64 -2.38 -5.65 15.68
CA ASP A 64 -1.43 -4.69 15.09
C ASP A 64 0.04 -4.96 15.48
N ILE A 65 0.35 -6.19 15.88
CA ILE A 65 1.70 -6.64 16.24
C ILE A 65 2.25 -7.58 15.17
N ALA A 66 3.40 -7.23 14.61
CA ALA A 66 4.10 -8.05 13.64
C ALA A 66 4.87 -9.20 14.31
N ASP A 67 5.05 -10.31 13.58
CA ASP A 67 5.76 -11.51 14.05
C ASP A 67 7.28 -11.36 14.04
N TRP A 68 7.80 -10.37 13.33
CA TRP A 68 9.24 -10.07 13.30
C TRP A 68 9.72 -9.25 14.50
N ILE A 69 8.82 -8.74 15.36
CA ILE A 69 9.19 -7.92 16.51
C ILE A 69 9.50 -8.82 17.70
N PRO A 70 10.76 -8.89 18.19
CA PRO A 70 11.10 -9.69 19.38
C PRO A 70 10.35 -9.22 20.63
N VAL A 71 10.08 -10.15 21.53
CA VAL A 71 9.30 -9.92 22.78
C VAL A 71 9.77 -8.72 23.60
N GLY A 72 11.06 -8.49 23.68
CA GLY A 72 11.67 -7.40 24.48
C GLY A 72 12.33 -6.33 23.63
N TYR A 73 11.93 -6.15 22.37
CA TYR A 73 12.55 -5.14 21.51
C TYR A 73 12.38 -3.73 22.06
N ASN A 74 13.43 -2.93 21.97
CA ASN A 74 13.43 -1.53 22.37
C ASN A 74 13.75 -0.65 21.14
N TRP A 75 12.81 0.19 20.73
CA TRP A 75 13.02 1.10 19.60
C TRP A 75 14.01 2.18 19.99
N PRO A 76 15.11 2.33 19.24
CA PRO A 76 16.05 3.43 19.47
C PRO A 76 15.32 4.78 19.35
N ASN A 77 15.67 5.72 20.21
CA ASN A 77 15.15 7.10 20.17
C ASN A 77 13.60 7.24 20.16
N ASN A 78 12.87 6.16 20.42
CA ASN A 78 11.41 6.16 20.48
C ASN A 78 10.97 5.75 21.90
N PRO A 79 10.27 6.63 22.66
CA PRO A 79 9.84 6.32 24.03
C PRO A 79 8.67 5.37 24.12
N TRP A 80 8.02 5.07 22.98
CA TRP A 80 6.80 4.29 22.94
C TRP A 80 7.07 2.82 22.66
N SER A 81 6.22 1.96 23.18
CA SER A 81 6.23 0.51 22.92
C SER A 81 4.84 0.07 22.47
N PRO A 82 4.74 -0.83 21.49
CA PRO A 82 3.43 -1.22 20.96
C PRO A 82 2.58 -1.97 21.99
N GLN A 83 1.28 -1.82 21.88
CA GLN A 83 0.28 -2.55 22.66
C GLN A 83 -0.73 -3.19 21.71
N ASN A 84 -1.48 -4.18 22.24
CA ASN A 84 -2.58 -4.77 21.49
C ASN A 84 -3.64 -3.72 21.18
N GLN A 85 -3.81 -3.40 19.93
CA GLN A 85 -4.80 -2.41 19.48
C GLN A 85 -6.20 -2.99 19.35
N ASN A 86 -6.31 -4.34 19.25
CA ASN A 86 -7.58 -5.01 19.07
C ASN A 86 -8.44 -4.42 17.94
N PHE A 87 -7.81 -4.08 16.82
CA PHE A 87 -8.47 -3.50 15.67
C PHE A 87 -9.35 -4.51 14.94
N VAL A 88 -10.42 -3.98 14.34
CA VAL A 88 -11.22 -4.66 13.33
C VAL A 88 -11.31 -3.75 12.12
N PHE A 89 -10.43 -3.96 11.16
CA PHE A 89 -10.42 -3.19 9.93
C PHE A 89 -11.51 -3.67 8.98
N LYS A 90 -12.26 -2.72 8.44
CA LYS A 90 -13.30 -2.97 7.44
C LYS A 90 -12.82 -2.51 6.07
N ILE A 91 -12.79 -3.43 5.10
CA ILE A 91 -12.37 -3.17 3.72
C ILE A 91 -13.52 -3.56 2.79
N THR A 92 -13.84 -2.72 1.81
CA THR A 92 -14.86 -3.05 0.81
C THR A 92 -14.38 -4.15 -0.15
N LEU A 93 -15.28 -5.07 -0.50
CA LEU A 93 -15.05 -6.08 -1.55
C LEU A 93 -15.42 -5.57 -2.96
N ASN A 94 -15.99 -4.37 -3.04
CA ASN A 94 -16.43 -3.74 -4.28
C ASN A 94 -15.77 -2.36 -4.42
N PRO A 95 -14.43 -2.30 -4.63
CA PRO A 95 -13.72 -1.04 -4.76
C PRO A 95 -14.19 -0.28 -6.01
N VAL A 96 -14.32 1.04 -5.88
CA VAL A 96 -14.71 1.94 -6.96
C VAL A 96 -13.76 3.11 -6.99
N GLN A 97 -13.10 3.30 -8.12
CA GLN A 97 -12.21 4.45 -8.30
C GLN A 97 -12.99 5.77 -8.22
N ASN A 98 -12.48 6.71 -7.44
CA ASN A 98 -13.07 8.05 -7.34
C ASN A 98 -12.83 8.82 -8.64
N THR A 99 -13.91 9.16 -9.34
CA THR A 99 -13.88 10.01 -10.55
C THR A 99 -14.37 11.44 -10.28
N GLY A 100 -14.67 11.75 -9.02
CA GLY A 100 -15.16 13.05 -8.60
C GLY A 100 -14.04 13.97 -8.09
N ILE A 101 -14.39 14.81 -7.11
CA ILE A 101 -13.42 15.71 -6.46
C ILE A 101 -12.40 14.87 -5.69
N LEU A 102 -11.12 15.11 -5.97
CA LEU A 102 -10.02 14.47 -5.26
C LEU A 102 -10.06 14.86 -3.78
N LYS A 103 -9.84 13.88 -2.92
CA LYS A 103 -9.75 14.08 -1.48
C LYS A 103 -8.30 13.88 -1.04
N ALA A 104 -7.81 14.76 -0.21
CA ALA A 104 -6.51 14.58 0.40
C ALA A 104 -6.49 13.29 1.22
N THR A 105 -5.43 12.49 1.08
CA THR A 105 -5.22 11.30 1.90
C THR A 105 -5.12 11.71 3.37
N PRO A 106 -5.91 11.10 4.29
CA PRO A 106 -5.91 11.47 5.70
C PRO A 106 -4.58 11.10 6.38
N TYR A 107 -4.35 11.65 7.56
CA TYR A 107 -3.34 11.11 8.47
C TYR A 107 -3.75 9.75 9.02
N GLY A 108 -2.78 9.01 9.56
CA GLY A 108 -3.01 7.71 10.15
C GLY A 108 -3.27 6.63 9.10
N HIS A 109 -4.19 5.74 9.40
CA HIS A 109 -4.45 4.55 8.60
C HIS A 109 -4.94 4.85 7.19
N ILE A 110 -4.23 4.31 6.19
CA ILE A 110 -4.65 4.31 4.78
C ILE A 110 -4.95 2.90 4.27
N GLY A 111 -4.53 1.88 5.01
CA GLY A 111 -4.72 0.48 4.66
C GLY A 111 -4.17 -0.45 5.74
N VAL A 112 -4.07 -1.72 5.41
CA VAL A 112 -3.54 -2.76 6.29
C VAL A 112 -2.74 -3.78 5.48
N TRP A 113 -1.54 -4.15 5.98
CA TRP A 113 -0.71 -5.21 5.41
C TRP A 113 -1.34 -6.58 5.64
N THR A 114 -0.97 -7.57 4.83
CA THR A 114 -1.55 -8.92 4.92
C THR A 114 -1.32 -9.61 6.26
N ASN A 115 -0.34 -9.18 7.04
CA ASN A 115 -0.13 -9.62 8.41
C ASN A 115 -0.94 -8.84 9.46
N GLY A 116 -1.79 -7.92 9.05
CA GLY A 116 -2.66 -7.15 9.94
C GLY A 116 -2.05 -5.88 10.52
N VAL A 117 -0.81 -5.53 10.16
CA VAL A 117 -0.16 -4.28 10.61
C VAL A 117 -0.67 -3.09 9.80
N SER A 118 -0.87 -1.98 10.47
CA SER A 118 -1.38 -0.73 9.92
C SER A 118 -0.44 -0.10 8.89
N ILE A 119 -1.02 0.42 7.80
CA ILE A 119 -0.33 1.24 6.80
C ILE A 119 -0.69 2.69 7.05
N TYR A 120 0.33 3.53 7.25
CA TYR A 120 0.18 4.96 7.44
C TYR A 120 0.55 5.74 6.18
N ASN A 121 0.00 6.96 6.06
CA ASN A 121 0.35 7.94 5.06
C ASN A 121 1.87 8.25 5.11
N PRO A 122 2.55 8.46 3.97
CA PRO A 122 3.94 8.96 3.94
C PRO A 122 4.14 10.28 4.67
N LYS A 123 3.08 11.04 4.87
CA LYS A 123 3.08 12.31 5.59
C LYS A 123 2.98 12.06 7.09
N ASP A 124 3.99 12.46 7.85
CA ASP A 124 3.95 12.45 9.30
C ASP A 124 2.93 13.46 9.85
N ALA A 125 2.53 13.26 11.12
CA ALA A 125 1.60 14.15 11.81
C ALA A 125 2.12 15.59 11.97
N HIS A 126 3.44 15.80 11.90
CA HIS A 126 4.08 17.08 12.11
C HIS A 126 4.32 17.86 10.82
N SER A 127 4.22 19.18 10.92
CA SER A 127 4.64 20.12 9.90
C SER A 127 5.65 21.11 10.46
N TYR A 128 6.40 21.76 9.58
CA TYR A 128 7.35 22.79 10.00
C TYR A 128 6.64 23.91 10.76
N LEU A 129 7.07 24.18 11.98
CA LEU A 129 6.47 25.15 12.91
C LEU A 129 4.96 24.96 13.14
N ASP A 130 4.47 23.73 13.03
CA ASP A 130 3.05 23.39 13.15
C ASP A 130 2.13 24.22 12.24
N SER A 131 2.66 24.72 11.15
CA SER A 131 1.98 25.62 10.21
C SER A 131 0.96 24.93 9.30
N ALA A 132 0.87 23.59 9.35
CA ALA A 132 0.07 22.75 8.44
C ALA A 132 0.36 22.99 6.94
N THR A 133 1.59 23.41 6.61
CA THR A 133 1.98 23.76 5.25
C THR A 133 3.08 22.82 4.71
N TRP A 134 4.20 22.70 5.41
CA TRP A 134 5.34 21.85 5.07
C TRP A 134 5.34 20.63 6.00
N PHE A 135 4.75 19.55 5.52
CA PHE A 135 4.60 18.32 6.31
C PHE A 135 5.85 17.46 6.24
N GLN A 136 6.25 16.94 7.37
CA GLN A 136 7.39 16.05 7.46
C GLN A 136 7.13 14.79 6.61
N ASN A 137 8.19 14.37 5.90
CA ASN A 137 8.22 13.07 5.27
C ASN A 137 8.61 12.04 6.33
N ALA A 138 7.70 11.14 6.68
CA ALA A 138 7.90 10.18 7.76
C ALA A 138 9.16 9.35 7.57
N PHE A 139 9.45 8.85 6.37
CA PHE A 139 10.66 8.06 6.13
C PHE A 139 11.94 8.87 6.39
N TYR A 140 11.96 10.16 5.99
CA TYR A 140 13.13 10.99 6.26
C TYR A 140 13.29 11.26 7.76
N PHE A 141 12.24 11.67 8.44
CA PHE A 141 12.36 12.06 9.85
C PHE A 141 12.49 10.85 10.77
N GLU A 142 11.65 9.83 10.60
CA GLU A 142 11.56 8.70 11.50
C GLU A 142 12.66 7.65 11.26
N HIS A 143 13.16 7.52 10.02
CA HIS A 143 14.22 6.56 9.71
C HIS A 143 15.59 7.21 9.57
N LEU A 144 15.73 8.24 8.72
CA LEU A 144 17.06 8.80 8.40
C LEU A 144 17.55 9.84 9.42
N SER A 145 16.64 10.58 10.08
CA SER A 145 17.00 11.67 10.98
C SER A 145 16.92 11.30 12.45
N PHE A 146 15.80 10.72 12.89
CA PHE A 146 15.57 10.39 14.32
C PHE A 146 15.91 8.95 14.65
N GLU A 147 16.00 8.07 13.65
CA GLU A 147 16.30 6.65 13.81
C GLU A 147 15.35 5.95 14.79
N THR A 148 14.03 6.25 14.68
CA THR A 148 12.99 5.69 15.55
C THR A 148 12.37 4.41 15.00
N MET A 149 12.60 4.08 13.73
CA MET A 149 12.12 2.85 13.09
C MET A 149 13.02 1.65 13.40
N ASP A 150 12.43 0.47 13.45
CA ASP A 150 13.18 -0.79 13.52
C ASP A 150 13.77 -1.19 12.14
N SER A 151 14.46 -2.32 12.10
CA SER A 151 15.07 -2.86 10.88
C SER A 151 14.04 -3.25 9.80
N CYS A 152 12.79 -3.39 10.18
CA CYS A 152 11.66 -3.67 9.29
C CYS A 152 10.94 -2.42 8.80
N LEU A 153 11.43 -1.23 9.21
CA LEU A 153 10.91 0.09 8.86
C LEU A 153 9.56 0.43 9.52
N GLY A 154 9.30 -0.15 10.68
CA GLY A 154 8.12 0.14 11.49
C GLY A 154 8.49 0.71 12.86
N HIS A 155 7.54 1.40 13.47
CA HIS A 155 7.70 1.96 14.80
C HIS A 155 6.35 2.18 15.51
N PRO A 156 6.33 2.24 16.86
CA PRO A 156 5.13 2.60 17.61
C PRO A 156 4.97 4.13 17.71
N ASN A 157 3.73 4.59 17.69
CA ASN A 157 3.37 5.99 17.97
C ASN A 157 2.96 6.20 19.44
N TYR A 158 2.55 7.43 19.79
CA TYR A 158 2.12 7.82 21.15
C TYR A 158 0.81 7.13 21.60
N MET A 159 0.06 6.51 20.68
CA MET A 159 -1.10 5.67 20.98
C MET A 159 -0.71 4.19 21.17
N PHE A 160 0.59 3.90 21.23
CA PHE A 160 1.13 2.55 21.34
C PHE A 160 0.77 1.64 20.16
N GLU A 161 0.54 2.23 18.98
CA GLU A 161 0.22 1.55 17.76
C GLU A 161 1.47 1.38 16.90
N TYR A 162 1.79 0.14 16.53
CA TYR A 162 2.87 -0.17 15.61
C TYR A 162 2.40 -0.02 14.17
N HIS A 163 3.14 0.68 13.34
CA HIS A 163 2.74 0.95 11.96
C HIS A 163 3.95 1.15 11.03
N LEU A 164 3.69 1.13 9.72
CA LEU A 164 4.70 1.41 8.69
C LEU A 164 4.19 2.50 7.75
N HIS A 165 5.09 3.43 7.39
CA HIS A 165 4.85 4.46 6.37
C HIS A 165 5.35 4.06 4.98
N VAL A 166 6.11 2.98 4.90
CA VAL A 166 6.80 2.49 3.69
C VAL A 166 6.56 1.00 3.50
N HIS A 167 7.17 0.40 2.49
CA HIS A 167 7.03 -1.03 2.25
C HIS A 167 7.40 -1.88 3.48
N PRO A 168 6.70 -2.98 3.72
CA PRO A 168 6.92 -3.83 4.88
C PRO A 168 8.13 -4.75 4.63
N LYS A 169 9.34 -4.25 4.87
CA LYS A 169 10.60 -4.93 4.53
C LYS A 169 10.67 -6.38 5.03
N CYS A 170 10.23 -6.64 6.25
CA CYS A 170 10.28 -7.99 6.82
C CYS A 170 9.09 -8.88 6.41
N LEU A 171 8.02 -8.31 5.88
CA LEU A 171 6.93 -9.07 5.28
C LEU A 171 7.29 -9.52 3.85
N TRP A 172 8.15 -8.76 3.18
CA TRP A 172 8.56 -8.97 1.80
C TRP A 172 10.06 -8.78 1.65
N ASP A 173 10.82 -9.65 2.31
CA ASP A 173 12.29 -9.66 2.34
C ASP A 173 12.91 -10.35 1.11
N GLU A 174 12.21 -11.33 0.54
CA GLU A 174 12.63 -12.02 -0.68
C GLU A 174 12.03 -11.35 -1.93
N ILE A 175 12.64 -10.25 -2.36
CA ILE A 175 12.20 -9.50 -3.55
C ILE A 175 12.54 -10.26 -4.83
N ASP A 176 11.54 -10.92 -5.42
CA ASP A 176 11.67 -11.57 -6.71
C ASP A 176 11.36 -10.58 -7.85
N SER A 177 12.40 -10.21 -8.60
CA SER A 177 12.28 -9.32 -9.77
C SER A 177 11.89 -10.04 -11.06
N THR A 178 11.73 -11.37 -11.04
CA THR A 178 11.41 -12.18 -12.21
C THR A 178 9.92 -12.50 -12.34
N ASN A 179 9.18 -12.40 -11.25
CA ASN A 179 7.74 -12.62 -11.20
C ASN A 179 6.99 -11.35 -10.79
N HIS A 180 5.68 -11.33 -11.08
CA HIS A 180 4.79 -10.31 -10.54
C HIS A 180 4.77 -10.42 -9.01
N SER A 181 5.00 -9.30 -8.34
CA SER A 181 5.00 -9.26 -6.87
C SER A 181 3.67 -9.72 -6.29
N PRO A 182 3.66 -10.30 -5.09
CA PRO A 182 2.43 -10.68 -4.40
C PRO A 182 1.67 -9.45 -3.90
N ILE A 183 0.41 -9.66 -3.50
CA ILE A 183 -0.34 -8.69 -2.70
C ILE A 183 0.30 -8.62 -1.30
N LEU A 184 0.71 -7.42 -0.90
CA LEU A 184 1.29 -7.14 0.41
C LEU A 184 0.27 -6.57 1.39
N GLY A 185 -0.82 -5.97 0.89
CA GLY A 185 -1.86 -5.36 1.70
C GLY A 185 -3.07 -4.91 0.89
N PHE A 186 -3.98 -4.25 1.58
CA PHE A 186 -5.16 -3.62 0.98
C PHE A 186 -5.34 -2.22 1.54
N ALA A 187 -5.60 -1.26 0.66
CA ALA A 187 -6.04 0.06 1.06
C ALA A 187 -7.51 0.02 1.53
N PHE A 188 -7.95 0.99 2.32
CA PHE A 188 -9.31 0.98 2.86
C PHE A 188 -10.39 1.26 1.82
N ASP A 189 -10.03 1.73 0.64
CA ASP A 189 -10.91 1.82 -0.53
C ASP A 189 -11.14 0.47 -1.22
N GLY A 190 -10.44 -0.59 -0.77
CA GLY A 190 -10.60 -1.97 -1.22
C GLY A 190 -9.65 -2.40 -2.32
N PHE A 191 -8.82 -1.51 -2.85
CA PHE A 191 -7.84 -1.89 -3.86
C PHE A 191 -6.61 -2.57 -3.25
N PRO A 192 -6.04 -3.58 -3.94
CA PRO A 192 -4.84 -4.27 -3.47
C PRO A 192 -3.61 -3.38 -3.57
N ILE A 193 -2.65 -3.62 -2.67
CA ILE A 193 -1.31 -3.06 -2.68
C ILE A 193 -0.34 -4.18 -2.99
N TYR A 194 0.37 -4.07 -4.11
CA TYR A 194 1.37 -5.03 -4.55
C TYR A 194 2.79 -4.61 -4.17
N GLY A 195 3.69 -5.57 -4.16
CA GLY A 195 5.12 -5.28 -4.19
C GLY A 195 5.55 -4.54 -5.46
N ALA A 196 6.84 -4.21 -5.56
CA ALA A 196 7.34 -3.25 -6.55
C ALA A 196 7.44 -3.79 -7.99
N TYR A 197 7.22 -5.07 -8.26
CA TYR A 197 7.42 -5.65 -9.59
C TYR A 197 6.11 -6.11 -10.23
N ALA A 198 5.88 -5.70 -11.47
CA ALA A 198 4.67 -6.04 -12.22
C ALA A 198 4.95 -6.18 -13.72
N PHE A 199 3.97 -6.70 -14.46
CA PHE A 199 4.04 -6.74 -15.92
C PHE A 199 4.25 -5.33 -16.51
N THR A 200 5.10 -5.23 -17.54
CA THR A 200 5.32 -3.96 -18.23
C THR A 200 4.03 -3.37 -18.77
N ASN A 201 3.19 -4.22 -19.37
CA ASN A 201 1.92 -3.81 -19.95
C ASN A 201 0.77 -4.01 -18.96
N THR A 202 -0.19 -3.10 -18.96
CA THR A 202 -1.36 -3.14 -18.09
C THR A 202 -2.32 -4.29 -18.39
N ASN A 203 -2.20 -4.92 -19.56
CA ASN A 203 -2.99 -6.10 -19.97
C ASN A 203 -2.38 -7.44 -19.46
N GLY A 204 -1.45 -7.41 -18.51
CA GLY A 204 -0.85 -8.61 -17.94
C GLY A 204 0.19 -9.29 -18.83
N THR A 205 0.75 -8.57 -19.82
CA THR A 205 1.76 -9.09 -20.73
C THR A 205 3.09 -8.31 -20.66
N GLY A 206 4.08 -8.84 -21.35
CA GLY A 206 5.44 -8.26 -21.37
C GLY A 206 6.28 -8.72 -20.17
N PRO A 207 7.57 -8.35 -20.17
CA PRO A 207 8.46 -8.72 -19.07
C PRO A 207 8.03 -8.07 -17.74
N ILE A 208 8.43 -8.69 -16.65
CA ILE A 208 8.33 -8.10 -15.33
C ILE A 208 9.34 -6.96 -15.22
N LYS A 209 8.93 -5.87 -14.60
CA LYS A 209 9.81 -4.74 -14.29
C LYS A 209 9.43 -4.10 -12.96
N ARG A 210 10.37 -3.38 -12.37
CA ARG A 210 10.09 -2.54 -11.21
C ARG A 210 9.20 -1.37 -11.62
N MET A 211 8.09 -1.19 -10.91
CA MET A 211 7.18 -0.05 -11.08
C MET A 211 7.85 1.22 -10.56
N LYS A 212 7.78 2.26 -11.37
CA LYS A 212 8.36 3.56 -11.04
C LYS A 212 7.25 4.55 -10.69
N SER A 213 7.44 5.24 -9.58
CA SER A 213 6.62 6.40 -9.24
C SER A 213 6.77 7.51 -10.29
N SER A 214 5.72 8.29 -10.48
CA SER A 214 5.76 9.52 -11.28
C SER A 214 6.05 10.76 -10.44
N TYR A 215 6.44 10.56 -9.18
CA TYR A 215 6.95 11.64 -8.33
C TYR A 215 8.46 11.81 -8.48
N ARG A 216 8.92 13.05 -8.35
CA ARG A 216 10.34 13.39 -8.28
C ARG A 216 10.57 14.53 -7.29
N LEU A 217 11.79 14.71 -6.85
CA LEU A 217 12.19 15.92 -6.14
C LEU A 217 12.04 17.14 -7.03
N ARG A 218 11.50 18.20 -6.48
CA ARG A 218 11.38 19.51 -7.13
C ARG A 218 12.76 20.15 -7.31
N ASN A 219 12.92 20.90 -8.38
CA ASN A 219 14.11 21.73 -8.58
C ASN A 219 13.87 23.13 -8.01
N ILE A 220 14.01 23.27 -6.70
CA ILE A 220 13.78 24.50 -5.95
C ILE A 220 15.02 24.90 -5.15
N THR A 221 15.21 26.20 -4.96
CA THR A 221 16.30 26.77 -4.16
C THR A 221 15.84 27.19 -2.76
N ASP A 222 14.54 27.30 -2.56
CA ASP A 222 13.89 27.61 -1.29
C ASP A 222 12.48 27.01 -1.24
N ARG A 223 11.85 27.09 -0.07
CA ARG A 223 10.52 26.55 0.18
C ARG A 223 9.48 27.67 0.35
N THR A 224 9.39 28.54 -0.65
CA THR A 224 8.43 29.67 -0.68
C THR A 224 7.21 29.42 -1.57
N VAL A 225 7.25 28.35 -2.38
CA VAL A 225 6.16 27.97 -3.31
C VAL A 225 5.82 26.50 -3.12
N LEU A 226 4.53 26.18 -3.00
CA LEU A 226 4.03 24.79 -2.92
C LEU A 226 4.04 24.08 -4.28
N PRO A 227 3.90 22.73 -4.31
CA PRO A 227 3.87 21.97 -5.57
C PRO A 227 2.76 22.36 -6.54
N ASP A 228 1.64 22.86 -6.04
CA ASP A 228 0.50 23.36 -6.83
C ASP A 228 0.70 24.79 -7.38
N GLY A 229 1.86 25.39 -7.13
CA GLY A 229 2.19 26.76 -7.54
C GLY A 229 1.75 27.84 -6.56
N THR A 230 1.15 27.51 -5.43
CA THR A 230 0.76 28.48 -4.41
C THR A 230 1.98 29.18 -3.85
N ILE A 231 2.04 30.51 -4.02
CA ILE A 231 3.11 31.36 -3.47
C ILE A 231 2.75 31.63 -2.00
N LEU A 232 3.67 31.27 -1.12
CA LEU A 232 3.51 31.47 0.31
C LEU A 232 4.00 32.88 0.74
N THR A 233 3.57 33.29 1.92
CA THR A 233 4.07 34.47 2.63
C THR A 233 4.59 34.05 4.00
N SER A 234 5.50 34.84 4.58
CA SER A 234 5.90 34.59 5.98
C SER A 234 4.66 34.68 6.89
N PRO A 235 4.48 33.78 7.88
CA PRO A 235 5.44 32.79 8.38
C PRO A 235 5.32 31.38 7.75
N TYR A 236 4.61 31.22 6.64
CA TYR A 236 4.31 29.90 6.05
C TYR A 236 5.42 29.35 5.14
N TYR A 237 6.56 30.06 5.03
CA TYR A 237 7.72 29.50 4.35
C TYR A 237 8.21 28.23 5.01
N GLY A 238 8.69 27.27 4.20
CA GLY A 238 9.35 26.09 4.73
C GLY A 238 10.76 26.39 5.23
N PRO A 239 11.42 25.44 5.88
CA PRO A 239 12.76 25.60 6.39
C PRO A 239 13.80 25.71 5.27
N LEU A 240 14.94 26.30 5.58
CA LEU A 240 16.06 26.40 4.66
C LEU A 240 16.55 25.02 4.21
N LEU A 241 16.95 24.89 2.95
CA LEU A 241 17.52 23.66 2.41
C LEU A 241 18.84 23.25 3.08
N SER A 242 19.57 24.22 3.66
CA SER A 242 20.77 23.97 4.46
C SER A 242 20.48 23.33 5.84
N ALA A 243 19.25 23.52 6.36
CA ALA A 243 18.83 22.92 7.63
C ALA A 243 18.19 21.55 7.40
N TYR A 244 17.40 21.42 6.32
CA TYR A 244 16.73 20.15 5.93
C TYR A 244 16.85 19.98 4.42
N PRO A 245 17.53 18.94 3.92
CA PRO A 245 17.72 18.71 2.49
C PRO A 245 16.39 18.50 1.76
N LEU A 246 16.39 18.59 0.43
CA LEU A 246 15.25 18.19 -0.37
C LEU A 246 14.89 16.73 -0.12
N GLY A 247 13.60 16.46 0.01
CA GLY A 247 13.06 15.16 0.37
C GLY A 247 12.67 15.04 1.84
N ALA A 248 13.09 15.99 2.70
CA ALA A 248 12.70 16.02 4.11
C ALA A 248 11.21 16.33 4.32
N TYR A 249 10.56 17.01 3.38
CA TYR A 249 9.15 17.35 3.44
C TYR A 249 8.39 16.79 2.24
N VAL A 250 7.14 16.39 2.43
CA VAL A 250 6.33 15.83 1.34
C VAL A 250 6.13 16.83 0.20
N GLN A 251 6.12 18.14 0.48
CA GLN A 251 6.03 19.19 -0.53
C GLN A 251 7.35 19.47 -1.29
N ASP A 252 8.41 18.76 -0.94
CA ASP A 252 9.64 18.75 -1.74
C ASP A 252 9.49 17.91 -3.01
N TYR A 253 8.42 17.13 -3.10
CA TYR A 253 8.13 16.31 -4.26
C TYR A 253 7.03 16.92 -5.12
N GLU A 254 7.07 16.61 -6.41
CA GLU A 254 6.05 16.94 -7.38
C GLU A 254 5.68 15.73 -8.23
N TYR A 255 4.41 15.61 -8.55
CA TYR A 255 3.91 14.62 -9.50
C TYR A 255 4.14 15.14 -10.93
N VAL A 256 4.70 14.30 -11.80
CA VAL A 256 4.91 14.60 -13.22
C VAL A 256 4.25 13.50 -14.05
N PRO A 257 3.11 13.78 -14.72
CA PRO A 257 2.41 12.79 -15.53
C PRO A 257 3.31 12.11 -16.54
N GLY A 258 3.35 10.76 -16.53
CA GLY A 258 4.13 9.99 -17.47
C GLY A 258 5.64 9.90 -17.18
N LEU A 259 6.12 10.41 -16.06
CA LEU A 259 7.52 10.26 -15.63
C LEU A 259 7.83 8.81 -15.27
N GLY A 260 6.90 8.14 -14.62
CA GLY A 260 6.97 6.73 -14.20
C GLY A 260 5.84 5.90 -14.81
N ASP A 261 5.50 4.82 -14.13
CA ASP A 261 4.49 3.85 -14.53
C ASP A 261 3.15 4.06 -13.82
N LEU A 262 3.17 4.84 -12.74
CA LEU A 262 2.09 4.99 -11.79
C LEU A 262 1.52 6.41 -11.85
N ASP A 263 0.25 6.54 -11.50
CA ASP A 263 -0.44 7.82 -11.41
C ASP A 263 -0.11 8.61 -10.13
N ASP A 264 -0.83 9.68 -9.86
CA ASP A 264 -0.62 10.56 -8.71
C ASP A 264 -1.00 9.92 -7.35
N HIS A 265 -1.65 8.76 -7.38
CA HIS A 265 -1.95 7.95 -6.19
C HIS A 265 -1.04 6.72 -6.07
N ASN A 266 0.06 6.69 -6.82
CA ASN A 266 1.02 5.57 -6.88
C ASN A 266 0.38 4.24 -7.32
N GLY A 267 -0.65 4.30 -8.15
CA GLY A 267 -1.39 3.17 -8.66
C GLY A 267 -1.51 3.16 -10.18
N ARG A 268 -2.09 2.10 -10.69
CA ARG A 268 -2.54 2.00 -12.09
C ARG A 268 -3.56 0.87 -12.24
N PHE A 269 -4.41 0.94 -13.27
CA PHE A 269 -5.18 -0.23 -13.67
C PHE A 269 -4.25 -1.30 -14.28
N SER A 270 -4.38 -2.57 -13.83
CA SER A 270 -3.57 -3.69 -14.32
C SER A 270 -4.33 -5.01 -14.26
N LEU A 271 -4.05 -5.91 -15.21
CA LEU A 271 -4.29 -7.33 -15.03
C LEU A 271 -3.15 -7.91 -14.19
N THR A 272 -3.49 -8.68 -13.17
CA THR A 272 -2.55 -9.30 -12.24
C THR A 272 -2.86 -10.78 -12.07
N PRO A 273 -1.99 -11.59 -11.48
CA PRO A 273 -2.28 -13.00 -11.23
C PRO A 273 -3.57 -13.23 -10.42
N GLU A 274 -3.85 -12.37 -9.43
CA GLU A 274 -5.02 -12.47 -8.56
C GLU A 274 -6.27 -11.80 -9.15
N TYR A 275 -6.10 -10.89 -10.11
CA TYR A 275 -7.19 -10.18 -10.79
C TYR A 275 -7.03 -10.29 -12.32
N PRO A 276 -7.33 -11.46 -12.91
CA PRO A 276 -7.14 -11.72 -14.34
C PRO A 276 -8.06 -10.91 -15.26
N LEU A 277 -9.11 -10.30 -14.72
CA LEU A 277 -9.98 -9.36 -15.42
C LEU A 277 -9.56 -7.90 -15.23
N GLY A 278 -8.51 -7.67 -14.45
CA GLY A 278 -7.98 -6.36 -14.11
C GLY A 278 -8.61 -5.72 -12.87
N THR A 279 -7.81 -4.92 -12.22
CA THR A 279 -8.19 -4.05 -11.10
C THR A 279 -7.32 -2.81 -11.12
N TYR A 280 -7.78 -1.73 -10.52
CA TYR A 280 -6.84 -0.70 -10.09
C TYR A 280 -6.02 -1.26 -8.92
N ALA A 281 -4.73 -0.98 -8.88
CA ALA A 281 -3.83 -1.50 -7.86
C ALA A 281 -2.78 -0.45 -7.51
N TYR A 282 -2.49 -0.35 -6.23
CA TYR A 282 -1.34 0.40 -5.70
C TYR A 282 -0.09 -0.48 -5.74
N PHE A 283 1.07 0.17 -5.77
CA PHE A 283 2.35 -0.53 -5.76
C PHE A 283 3.28 0.13 -4.75
N VAL A 284 3.97 -0.67 -3.95
CA VAL A 284 5.11 -0.13 -3.22
C VAL A 284 6.18 0.30 -4.22
N THR A 285 6.83 1.42 -3.95
CA THR A 285 7.87 1.94 -4.83
C THR A 285 9.23 1.90 -4.15
N LEU A 286 10.20 1.37 -4.90
CA LEU A 286 11.59 1.23 -4.49
C LEU A 286 12.50 1.91 -5.50
N ASP A 287 13.64 2.40 -5.04
CA ASP A 287 14.70 2.91 -5.90
C ASP A 287 15.58 1.79 -6.50
N SER A 288 16.69 2.16 -7.15
CA SER A 288 17.61 1.18 -7.76
C SER A 288 18.39 0.36 -6.74
N LEU A 289 18.43 0.76 -5.48
CA LEU A 289 19.10 0.07 -4.39
C LEU A 289 18.11 -0.74 -3.54
N SER A 290 16.84 -0.81 -3.97
CA SER A 290 15.72 -1.44 -3.25
C SER A 290 15.36 -0.72 -1.94
N GLU A 291 15.71 0.56 -1.82
CA GLU A 291 15.28 1.40 -0.72
C GLU A 291 13.92 2.08 -1.04
N PRO A 292 13.14 2.46 -0.01
CA PRO A 292 11.85 3.11 -0.20
C PRO A 292 11.94 4.37 -1.07
N ALA A 293 11.13 4.46 -2.11
CA ALA A 293 11.04 5.62 -3.00
C ALA A 293 9.68 6.30 -2.84
N TYR A 294 9.68 7.63 -2.68
CA TYR A 294 8.45 8.42 -2.52
C TYR A 294 7.47 8.21 -3.70
N PRO A 295 6.15 8.05 -3.45
CA PRO A 295 5.41 8.18 -2.19
C PRO A 295 5.31 6.89 -1.36
N TYR A 296 6.10 5.87 -1.62
CA TYR A 296 6.27 4.60 -0.92
C TYR A 296 5.17 3.57 -1.20
N VAL A 297 3.89 3.96 -1.11
CA VAL A 297 2.71 3.13 -1.37
C VAL A 297 1.69 3.92 -2.18
#